data_d7605ea3db65c720f0ed618acc1ebe12
#
_entry.id   d7605ea3db65c720f0ed618acc1ebe12
#
_cell.length_a   1.000
_cell.length_b   1.000
_cell.length_c   1.000
_cell.angle_alpha   90.00
_cell.angle_beta   90.00
_cell.angle_gamma   90.00
#
_symmetry.space_group_name_H-M   'P 1'
#
loop_
_entity.id
_entity.type
_entity.pdbx_description
1 polymer ?
#
loop_
_entity_poly.entity_id
_entity_poly.type
_entity_poly.pdbx_seq_one_letter_code
_entity_poly.pdbx_strand_id
1 'polypeptide(L)'
;MGEEIDLEIAKMTDRIAVVVLKSPSMSDVDAIAAASGKIQQFVRENQPQTLIFDFEAVKFFSSLVLGLLLDIRAKMTAYQGEVLISAINPQLHRVFRITNLDRIFRFFPDRESAVEAASSD
;
A
#
# COMPACT_ATOMS: atom_id res chain seq x y z
N MET A 1 17.86 15.86 8.77
CA MET A 1 17.89 14.77 7.82
C MET A 1 16.82 13.76 8.13
N GLY A 2 15.86 13.61 7.29
CA GLY A 2 14.80 12.63 7.50
C GLY A 2 15.24 11.24 7.05
N GLU A 3 14.54 10.23 7.51
CA GLU A 3 14.70 8.88 7.00
C GLU A 3 14.02 8.81 5.63
N GLU A 4 14.66 8.12 4.70
CA GLU A 4 14.00 7.79 3.45
C GLU A 4 13.21 6.50 3.64
N ILE A 5 12.04 6.43 3.00
CA ILE A 5 11.30 5.18 2.95
C ILE A 5 11.78 4.41 1.73
N ASP A 6 12.34 3.24 2.00
CA ASP A 6 12.79 2.35 0.94
C ASP A 6 11.59 1.57 0.42
N LEU A 7 11.29 1.74 -0.86
CA LEU A 7 10.18 1.03 -1.48
C LEU A 7 10.52 0.69 -2.92
N GLU A 8 9.88 -0.33 -3.42
CA GLU A 8 10.03 -0.77 -4.79
C GLU A 8 8.65 -1.06 -5.36
N ILE A 9 8.40 -0.61 -6.59
CA ILE A 9 7.13 -0.89 -7.26
C ILE A 9 7.41 -1.88 -8.38
N ALA A 10 6.81 -3.06 -8.27
CA ALA A 10 6.98 -4.13 -9.23
C ALA A 10 5.69 -4.39 -9.98
N LYS A 11 5.75 -4.33 -11.32
CA LYS A 11 4.60 -4.68 -12.15
C LYS A 11 4.55 -6.19 -12.29
N MET A 12 3.47 -6.81 -11.83
CA MET A 12 3.28 -8.25 -11.93
C MET A 12 2.63 -8.60 -13.27
N THR A 13 1.70 -7.76 -13.70
CA THR A 13 1.04 -7.83 -15.01
C THR A 13 0.78 -6.40 -15.46
N ASP A 14 0.14 -6.23 -16.62
CA ASP A 14 -0.27 -4.88 -17.06
C ASP A 14 -1.30 -4.27 -16.12
N ARG A 15 -1.97 -5.07 -15.31
CA ARG A 15 -3.09 -4.62 -14.48
C ARG A 15 -2.78 -4.66 -12.98
N ILE A 16 -1.75 -5.39 -12.57
CA ILE A 16 -1.43 -5.61 -11.15
C ILE A 16 -0.02 -5.17 -10.86
N ALA A 17 0.15 -4.32 -9.85
CA ALA A 17 1.46 -3.92 -9.36
C ALA A 17 1.53 -4.09 -7.85
N VAL A 18 2.74 -4.29 -7.33
CA VAL A 18 3.00 -4.43 -5.90
C VAL A 18 3.94 -3.32 -5.46
N VAL A 19 3.55 -2.60 -4.42
CA VAL A 19 4.42 -1.65 -3.74
C VAL A 19 5.03 -2.40 -2.56
N VAL A 20 6.31 -2.72 -2.65
CA VAL A 20 7.02 -3.42 -1.58
C VAL A 20 7.63 -2.38 -0.66
N LEU A 21 7.11 -2.28 0.55
CA LEU A 21 7.61 -1.33 1.55
C LEU A 21 8.73 -2.02 2.32
N LYS A 22 9.94 -1.51 2.19
CA LYS A 22 11.14 -2.17 2.74
C LYS A 22 11.64 -1.58 4.04
N SER A 23 11.13 -0.42 4.44
CA SER A 23 11.54 0.24 5.67
C SER A 23 10.81 -0.36 6.87
N PRO A 24 11.52 -0.81 7.90
CA PRO A 24 10.85 -1.36 9.10
C PRO A 24 10.02 -0.33 9.85
N SER A 25 10.39 0.94 9.77
CA SER A 25 9.67 2.02 10.45
C SER A 25 9.35 3.12 9.45
N MET A 26 8.09 3.55 9.44
CA MET A 26 7.62 4.59 8.53
C MET A 26 6.91 5.67 9.34
N SER A 27 7.67 6.64 9.83
CA SER A 27 7.11 7.69 10.70
C SER A 27 7.55 9.10 10.32
N ASP A 28 8.57 9.27 9.49
CA ASP A 28 9.03 10.59 9.09
C ASP A 28 8.06 11.25 8.11
N VAL A 29 7.62 12.47 8.44
CA VAL A 29 6.62 13.19 7.65
C VAL A 29 7.07 13.41 6.22
N ASP A 30 8.30 13.88 6.05
CA ASP A 30 8.81 14.19 4.71
C ASP A 30 9.05 12.94 3.89
N ALA A 31 9.53 11.87 4.53
CA ALA A 31 9.76 10.60 3.86
C ALA A 31 8.44 9.98 3.38
N ILE A 32 7.39 10.06 4.22
CA ILE A 32 6.07 9.55 3.84
C ILE A 32 5.50 10.36 2.69
N ALA A 33 5.65 11.69 2.72
CA ALA A 33 5.18 12.55 1.63
C ALA A 33 5.90 12.22 0.32
N ALA A 34 7.21 12.00 0.37
CA ALA A 34 7.99 11.63 -0.82
C ALA A 34 7.57 10.28 -1.37
N ALA A 35 7.34 9.30 -0.49
CA ALA A 35 6.87 7.97 -0.88
C ALA A 35 5.49 8.07 -1.54
N SER A 36 4.60 8.86 -0.95
CA SER A 36 3.25 9.06 -1.50
C SER A 36 3.33 9.65 -2.91
N GLY A 37 4.18 10.66 -3.12
CA GLY A 37 4.36 11.28 -4.43
C GLY A 37 4.84 10.29 -5.48
N LYS A 38 5.80 9.45 -5.12
CA LYS A 38 6.35 8.43 -6.01
C LYS A 38 5.28 7.41 -6.41
N ILE A 39 4.49 6.95 -5.44
CA ILE A 39 3.43 5.98 -5.71
C ILE A 39 2.33 6.62 -6.56
N GLN A 40 1.95 7.85 -6.25
CA GLN A 40 0.92 8.55 -7.02
C GLN A 40 1.34 8.78 -8.47
N GLN A 41 2.62 9.10 -8.68
CA GLN A 41 3.15 9.24 -10.04
C GLN A 41 3.02 7.94 -10.82
N PHE A 42 3.39 6.82 -10.18
CA PHE A 42 3.24 5.50 -10.80
C PHE A 42 1.78 5.22 -11.18
N VAL A 43 0.86 5.52 -10.27
CA VAL A 43 -0.58 5.31 -10.52
C VAL A 43 -1.06 6.15 -11.70
N ARG A 44 -0.64 7.42 -11.77
CA ARG A 44 -1.02 8.30 -12.89
C ARG A 44 -0.51 7.77 -14.23
N GLU A 45 0.73 7.29 -14.24
CA GLU A 45 1.37 6.88 -15.49
C GLU A 45 0.94 5.50 -15.96
N ASN A 46 0.59 4.62 -15.04
CA ASN A 46 0.32 3.21 -15.37
C ASN A 46 -1.12 2.79 -15.15
N GLN A 47 -1.86 3.50 -14.32
CA GLN A 47 -3.26 3.18 -13.97
C GLN A 47 -3.50 1.69 -13.71
N PRO A 48 -2.76 1.09 -12.74
CA PRO A 48 -2.97 -0.31 -12.45
C PRO A 48 -4.38 -0.55 -11.95
N GLN A 49 -4.99 -1.66 -12.35
CA GLN A 49 -6.32 -2.03 -11.87
C GLN A 49 -6.26 -2.41 -10.39
N THR A 50 -5.17 -3.04 -9.98
CA THR A 50 -4.95 -3.43 -8.58
C THR A 50 -3.55 -3.03 -8.14
N LEU A 51 -3.46 -2.38 -7.00
CA LEU A 51 -2.19 -2.03 -6.36
C LEU A 51 -2.14 -2.69 -5.01
N ILE A 52 -1.14 -3.54 -4.80
CA ILE A 52 -0.96 -4.28 -3.56
C ILE A 52 0.16 -3.64 -2.76
N PHE A 53 -0.13 -3.28 -1.50
CA PHE A 53 0.91 -2.77 -0.59
C PHE A 53 1.38 -3.92 0.28
N ASP A 54 2.65 -4.31 0.12
CA ASP A 54 3.24 -5.40 0.87
C ASP A 54 3.95 -4.84 2.11
N PHE A 55 3.45 -5.23 3.28
CA PHE A 55 3.93 -4.75 4.57
C PHE A 55 4.83 -5.75 5.28
N GLU A 56 5.33 -6.78 4.60
CA GLU A 56 6.12 -7.84 5.26
C GLU A 56 7.27 -7.29 6.08
N ALA A 57 7.98 -6.30 5.57
CA ALA A 57 9.14 -5.72 6.24
C ALA A 57 8.77 -4.63 7.26
N VAL A 58 7.53 -4.16 7.25
CA VAL A 58 7.12 -3.02 8.08
C VAL A 58 6.72 -3.48 9.47
N LYS A 59 7.36 -2.91 10.49
CA LYS A 59 7.10 -3.23 11.89
C LYS A 59 6.34 -2.13 12.61
N PHE A 60 6.45 -0.89 12.11
CA PHE A 60 5.80 0.26 12.70
C PHE A 60 5.54 1.33 11.65
N PHE A 61 4.40 2.02 11.79
CA PHE A 61 4.13 3.21 11.00
C PHE A 61 3.33 4.22 11.82
N SER A 62 3.43 5.50 11.45
CA SER A 62 2.57 6.53 12.03
C SER A 62 1.24 6.58 11.27
N SER A 63 0.26 7.27 11.85
CA SER A 63 -1.05 7.42 11.23
C SER A 63 -0.99 8.11 9.86
N LEU A 64 0.11 8.79 9.55
CA LEU A 64 0.30 9.41 8.23
C LEU A 64 0.29 8.39 7.10
N VAL A 65 0.72 7.16 7.39
CA VAL A 65 0.67 6.08 6.39
C VAL A 65 -0.77 5.74 6.04
N LEU A 66 -1.68 5.81 7.01
CA LEU A 66 -3.10 5.58 6.72
C LEU A 66 -3.63 6.63 5.74
N GLY A 67 -3.22 7.88 5.93
CA GLY A 67 -3.58 8.95 5.00
C GLY A 67 -3.04 8.72 3.61
N LEU A 68 -1.79 8.25 3.51
CA LEU A 68 -1.18 7.89 2.23
C LEU A 68 -2.02 6.82 1.51
N LEU A 69 -2.38 5.76 2.22
CA LEU A 69 -3.17 4.68 1.64
C LEU A 69 -4.55 5.16 1.18
N LEU A 70 -5.19 6.01 1.97
CA LEU A 70 -6.49 6.56 1.62
C LEU A 70 -6.42 7.47 0.39
N ASP A 71 -5.38 8.28 0.28
CA ASP A 71 -5.18 9.14 -0.88
C ASP A 71 -4.97 8.32 -2.16
N ILE A 72 -4.14 7.29 -2.09
CA ILE A 72 -3.91 6.40 -3.23
C ILE A 72 -5.21 5.70 -3.62
N ARG A 73 -5.92 5.18 -2.62
CA ARG A 73 -7.19 4.50 -2.86
C ARG A 73 -8.20 5.42 -3.56
N ALA A 74 -8.29 6.66 -3.10
CA ALA A 74 -9.22 7.62 -3.71
C ALA A 74 -8.91 7.85 -5.20
N LYS A 75 -7.62 7.98 -5.52
CA LYS A 75 -7.21 8.18 -6.91
C LYS A 75 -7.51 6.96 -7.77
N MET A 76 -7.32 5.77 -7.23
CA MET A 76 -7.59 4.54 -7.97
C MET A 76 -9.09 4.27 -8.11
N THR A 77 -9.86 4.59 -7.09
CA THR A 77 -11.31 4.42 -7.13
C THR A 77 -11.93 5.28 -8.25
N ALA A 78 -11.32 6.42 -8.57
CA ALA A 78 -11.82 7.29 -9.64
C ALA A 78 -11.87 6.59 -11.01
N TYR A 79 -11.03 5.57 -11.21
CA TYR A 79 -11.09 4.75 -12.45
C TYR A 79 -11.38 3.29 -12.14
N GLN A 80 -12.00 3.04 -10.97
CA GLN A 80 -12.47 1.70 -10.56
C GLN A 80 -11.33 0.74 -10.22
N GLY A 81 -10.18 1.27 -9.82
CA GLY A 81 -9.08 0.46 -9.34
C GLY A 81 -9.25 0.09 -7.88
N GLU A 82 -8.44 -0.85 -7.42
CA GLU A 82 -8.51 -1.40 -6.06
C GLU A 82 -7.15 -1.41 -5.38
N VAL A 83 -7.13 -1.16 -4.07
CA VAL A 83 -5.93 -1.27 -3.24
C VAL A 83 -6.08 -2.47 -2.31
N LEU A 84 -5.09 -3.36 -2.32
CA LEU A 84 -5.03 -4.52 -1.44
C LEU A 84 -3.82 -4.38 -0.50
N ILE A 85 -3.88 -5.04 0.64
CA ILE A 85 -2.79 -5.04 1.63
C ILE A 85 -2.37 -6.48 1.90
N SER A 86 -1.07 -6.74 1.86
CA SER A 86 -0.55 -8.09 2.10
C SER A 86 0.49 -8.10 3.21
N ALA A 87 0.57 -9.22 3.92
CA ALA A 87 1.63 -9.52 4.89
C ALA A 87 1.77 -8.51 6.03
N ILE A 88 0.67 -7.87 6.42
CA ILE A 88 0.69 -6.92 7.53
C ILE A 88 0.69 -7.68 8.85
N ASN A 89 1.53 -7.23 9.82
CA ASN A 89 1.58 -7.90 11.11
C ASN A 89 0.33 -7.60 11.95
N PRO A 90 0.02 -8.43 12.96
CA PRO A 90 -1.21 -8.27 13.75
C PRO A 90 -1.32 -6.92 14.48
N GLN A 91 -0.21 -6.35 14.93
CA GLN A 91 -0.24 -5.07 15.63
C GLN A 91 -0.68 -3.94 14.70
N LEU A 92 -0.15 -3.91 13.49
CA LEU A 92 -0.52 -2.90 12.51
C LEU A 92 -1.92 -3.13 11.96
N HIS A 93 -2.31 -4.40 11.79
CA HIS A 93 -3.67 -4.72 11.37
C HIS A 93 -4.69 -4.20 12.39
N ARG A 94 -4.34 -4.27 13.70
CA ARG A 94 -5.21 -3.73 14.75
C ARG A 94 -5.49 -2.24 14.56
N VAL A 95 -4.49 -1.47 14.08
CA VAL A 95 -4.69 -0.05 13.83
C VAL A 95 -5.80 0.17 12.79
N PHE A 96 -5.83 -0.66 11.76
CA PHE A 96 -6.89 -0.58 10.76
C PHE A 96 -8.25 -0.91 11.37
N ARG A 97 -8.32 -1.90 12.26
CA ARG A 97 -9.59 -2.25 12.92
C ARG A 97 -10.08 -1.14 13.85
N ILE A 98 -9.17 -0.55 14.62
CA ILE A 98 -9.54 0.51 15.56
C ILE A 98 -10.06 1.73 14.83
N THR A 99 -9.54 2.03 13.64
CA THR A 99 -9.94 3.16 12.83
C THR A 99 -11.07 2.82 11.86
N ASN A 100 -11.57 1.59 11.87
CA ASN A 100 -12.58 1.07 10.95
C ASN A 100 -12.13 1.04 9.48
N LEU A 101 -10.84 1.16 9.23
CA LEU A 101 -10.30 1.11 7.87
C LEU A 101 -10.20 -0.32 7.34
N ASP A 102 -10.32 -1.30 8.22
CA ASP A 102 -10.36 -2.71 7.81
C ASP A 102 -11.60 -3.04 6.96
N ARG A 103 -12.58 -2.16 6.94
CA ARG A 103 -13.80 -2.33 6.13
C ARG A 103 -13.61 -1.90 4.69
N ILE A 104 -12.62 -1.05 4.43
CA ILE A 104 -12.42 -0.52 3.08
C ILE A 104 -11.20 -1.10 2.37
N PHE A 105 -10.32 -1.78 3.09
CA PHE A 105 -9.18 -2.46 2.49
C PHE A 105 -9.33 -3.97 2.67
N ARG A 106 -8.92 -4.73 1.66
CA ARG A 106 -8.86 -6.20 1.74
C ARG A 106 -7.45 -6.60 2.13
N PHE A 107 -7.35 -7.55 3.06
CA PHE A 107 -6.08 -8.00 3.62
C PHE A 107 -5.79 -9.44 3.24
N PHE A 108 -4.54 -9.73 2.94
CA PHE A 108 -4.09 -11.06 2.55
C PHE A 108 -2.88 -11.46 3.37
N PRO A 109 -2.70 -12.75 3.68
CA PRO A 109 -1.58 -13.19 4.54
C PRO A 109 -0.22 -12.99 3.90
N ASP A 110 -0.15 -13.01 2.56
CA ASP A 110 1.11 -12.83 1.84
C ASP A 110 0.84 -12.24 0.46
N ARG A 111 1.94 -11.87 -0.21
CA ARG A 111 1.88 -11.23 -1.52
C ARG A 111 1.24 -12.15 -2.56
N GLU A 112 1.59 -13.43 -2.52
CA GLU A 112 1.13 -14.41 -3.49
C GLU A 112 -0.39 -14.54 -3.45
N SER A 113 -0.97 -14.61 -2.25
CA SER A 113 -2.42 -14.67 -2.07
C SER A 113 -3.11 -13.44 -2.64
N ALA A 114 -2.51 -12.26 -2.43
CA ALA A 114 -3.07 -11.01 -2.92
C ALA A 114 -3.04 -10.96 -4.46
N VAL A 115 -1.91 -11.34 -5.05
CA VAL A 115 -1.78 -11.39 -6.52
C VAL A 115 -2.76 -12.38 -7.12
N GLU A 116 -2.90 -13.55 -6.50
CA GLU A 116 -3.82 -14.57 -6.96
C GLU A 116 -5.26 -14.09 -6.93
N ALA A 117 -5.66 -13.44 -5.84
CA ALA A 117 -7.01 -12.88 -5.72
C ALA A 117 -7.27 -11.82 -6.79
N ALA A 118 -6.30 -10.95 -7.03
CA ALA A 118 -6.41 -9.90 -8.05
C ALA A 118 -6.51 -10.49 -9.46
N SER A 119 -5.81 -11.60 -9.70
CA SER A 119 -5.81 -12.25 -11.02
C SER A 119 -7.10 -13.00 -11.31
N SER A 120 -7.84 -13.37 -10.25
CA SER A 120 -9.09 -14.14 -10.39
C SER A 120 -10.31 -13.26 -10.65
N ASP A 121 -10.17 -11.96 -10.42
CA ASP A 121 -11.29 -11.02 -10.55
C ASP A 121 -11.54 -10.61 -12.00
#